data_1df27b2e230eeabaf46c31e0e28e4934
#
_entry.id   1df27b2e230eeabaf46c31e0e28e4934
#
_cell.length_a   1.000
_cell.length_b   1.000
_cell.length_c   1.000
_cell.angle_alpha   90.00
_cell.angle_beta   90.00
_cell.angle_gamma   90.00
#
_symmetry.space_group_name_H-M   'P 1'
#
loop_
_entity.id
_entity.type
_entity.pdbx_description
1 polymer ?
#
loop_
_entity_poly.entity_id
_entity_poly.type
_entity_poly.pdbx_seq_one_letter_code
_entity_poly.pdbx_strand_id
1 'polypeptide(L)'
;MKIHRLLACIAVASFSPLSAADPETDLPLVFSDDFEKGHASWEVTDPATWTHREVDGNKVFGINSRTNGYKPEARSPHHIALIKGVEVADFVLTFRVRSIKDTGAHRDCCVFFNHQDPKRFYYVHLGAKPDSSSGQIMIVNNAPRKAMTANENPIPWGDGWHLVKVVRDSKKGTIEIFFDDMEKPVMSTEDKTFGKGRIGIGSFDDRNDFDDVKLWGR
;
A
#
# COMPACT_ATOMS: atom_id res chain seq x y z
N MET A 1 -30.83 -57.77 2.13
CA MET A 1 -30.65 -56.49 1.42
C MET A 1 -29.79 -55.59 2.31
N LYS A 2 -28.46 -55.52 2.07
CA LYS A 2 -27.52 -54.76 2.89
C LYS A 2 -27.27 -53.39 2.21
N ILE A 3 -27.73 -52.34 2.86
CA ILE A 3 -27.54 -50.96 2.39
C ILE A 3 -26.16 -50.49 2.86
N HIS A 4 -25.23 -50.31 1.93
CA HIS A 4 -23.93 -49.69 2.20
C HIS A 4 -24.09 -48.16 2.15
N ARG A 5 -23.92 -47.50 3.28
CA ARG A 5 -23.80 -46.04 3.35
C ARG A 5 -22.38 -45.64 2.95
N LEU A 6 -22.25 -44.98 1.82
CA LEU A 6 -21.02 -44.31 1.42
C LEU A 6 -20.89 -43.02 2.26
N LEU A 7 -19.88 -42.95 3.12
CA LEU A 7 -19.46 -41.67 3.75
C LEU A 7 -18.57 -40.95 2.73
N ALA A 8 -19.05 -39.84 2.22
CA ALA A 8 -18.22 -38.90 1.46
C ALA A 8 -17.44 -38.04 2.45
N CYS A 9 -16.12 -38.21 2.54
CA CYS A 9 -15.23 -37.30 3.22
C CYS A 9 -15.04 -36.05 2.33
N ILE A 10 -15.60 -34.92 2.73
CA ILE A 10 -15.30 -33.62 2.14
C ILE A 10 -13.96 -33.18 2.73
N ALA A 11 -12.90 -33.21 1.92
CA ALA A 11 -11.62 -32.61 2.27
C ALA A 11 -11.77 -31.08 2.16
N VAL A 12 -11.82 -30.40 3.30
CA VAL A 12 -11.70 -28.95 3.37
C VAL A 12 -10.22 -28.62 3.13
N ALA A 13 -9.90 -28.15 1.95
CA ALA A 13 -8.59 -27.60 1.66
C ALA A 13 -8.47 -26.28 2.42
N SER A 14 -7.73 -26.28 3.52
CA SER A 14 -7.29 -25.07 4.22
C SER A 14 -6.30 -24.35 3.31
N PHE A 15 -6.74 -23.30 2.65
CA PHE A 15 -5.84 -22.33 2.03
C PHE A 15 -5.20 -21.53 3.16
N SER A 16 -3.97 -21.88 3.53
CA SER A 16 -3.14 -20.98 4.32
C SER A 16 -2.85 -19.74 3.47
N PRO A 17 -3.09 -18.51 3.96
CA PRO A 17 -2.69 -17.33 3.24
C PRO A 17 -1.17 -17.40 3.03
N LEU A 18 -0.72 -17.11 1.81
CA LEU A 18 0.68 -17.02 1.46
C LEU A 18 1.27 -15.83 2.23
N SER A 19 1.81 -16.07 3.42
CA SER A 19 2.57 -15.06 4.15
C SER A 19 3.85 -14.83 3.35
N ALA A 20 4.03 -13.60 2.86
CA ALA A 20 5.30 -13.23 2.26
C ALA A 20 6.41 -13.39 3.31
N ALA A 21 7.54 -14.00 2.90
CA ALA A 21 8.72 -14.03 3.74
C ALA A 21 9.14 -12.58 4.06
N ASP A 22 9.62 -12.34 5.29
CA ASP A 22 10.15 -11.04 5.65
C ASP A 22 11.30 -10.67 4.70
N PRO A 23 11.42 -9.41 4.28
CA PRO A 23 12.49 -8.99 3.38
C PRO A 23 13.84 -9.11 4.06
N GLU A 24 14.87 -9.46 3.29
CA GLU A 24 16.23 -9.42 3.79
C GLU A 24 16.65 -7.95 4.04
N THR A 25 16.83 -7.58 5.30
CA THR A 25 17.20 -6.22 5.69
C THR A 25 17.84 -6.21 7.09
N ASP A 26 18.82 -5.33 7.29
CA ASP A 26 19.44 -5.06 8.60
C ASP A 26 18.65 -4.01 9.43
N LEU A 27 17.54 -3.50 8.91
CA LEU A 27 16.71 -2.51 9.61
C LEU A 27 15.83 -3.20 10.65
N PRO A 28 15.65 -2.63 11.86
CA PRO A 28 14.73 -3.17 12.85
C PRO A 28 13.28 -3.07 12.41
N LEU A 29 12.45 -4.08 12.73
CA LEU A 29 11.00 -4.00 12.61
C LEU A 29 10.49 -2.96 13.61
N VAL A 30 9.89 -1.88 13.14
CA VAL A 30 9.39 -0.75 13.96
C VAL A 30 7.86 -0.65 13.99
N PHE A 31 7.17 -1.33 13.07
CA PHE A 31 5.71 -1.40 13.05
C PHE A 31 5.23 -2.64 12.31
N SER A 32 4.14 -3.25 12.80
CA SER A 32 3.38 -4.27 12.07
C SER A 32 1.90 -4.18 12.45
N ASP A 33 1.01 -4.40 11.48
CA ASP A 33 -0.43 -4.44 11.68
C ASP A 33 -1.07 -5.40 10.66
N ASP A 34 -1.73 -6.42 11.18
CA ASP A 34 -2.54 -7.40 10.45
C ASP A 34 -4.04 -7.07 10.53
N PHE A 35 -4.37 -5.92 11.08
CA PHE A 35 -5.72 -5.41 11.30
C PHE A 35 -6.67 -6.31 12.10
N GLU A 36 -6.24 -7.46 12.63
CA GLU A 36 -7.08 -8.35 13.41
C GLU A 36 -7.63 -7.70 14.70
N LYS A 37 -6.90 -6.70 15.24
CA LYS A 37 -7.26 -5.95 16.45
C LYS A 37 -7.86 -4.56 16.17
N GLY A 38 -8.13 -4.24 14.90
CA GLY A 38 -8.64 -2.94 14.47
C GLY A 38 -7.57 -2.05 13.84
N HIS A 39 -7.86 -0.76 13.70
CA HIS A 39 -7.01 0.20 12.99
C HIS A 39 -6.63 1.42 13.85
N ALA A 40 -6.62 1.28 15.17
CA ALA A 40 -6.35 2.38 16.11
C ALA A 40 -4.96 3.01 15.93
N SER A 41 -4.01 2.28 15.36
CA SER A 41 -2.65 2.74 15.05
C SER A 41 -2.56 3.68 13.84
N TRP A 42 -3.68 3.95 13.17
CA TRP A 42 -3.73 4.75 11.96
C TRP A 42 -4.46 6.07 12.16
N GLU A 43 -3.96 7.12 11.53
CA GLU A 43 -4.60 8.42 11.37
C GLU A 43 -5.02 8.58 9.92
N VAL A 44 -6.30 8.85 9.69
CA VAL A 44 -6.87 8.86 8.34
C VAL A 44 -7.44 10.22 7.98
N THR A 45 -7.37 10.57 6.70
CA THR A 45 -8.19 11.64 6.13
C THR A 45 -9.61 11.14 5.95
N ASP A 46 -10.61 11.96 6.34
CA ASP A 46 -12.03 11.64 6.23
C ASP A 46 -12.41 10.23 6.71
N PRO A 47 -12.52 10.01 8.05
CA PRO A 47 -12.79 8.68 8.60
C PRO A 47 -14.03 7.98 8.05
N ALA A 48 -15.02 8.72 7.51
CA ALA A 48 -16.23 8.14 6.94
C ALA A 48 -15.98 7.31 5.66
N THR A 49 -14.81 7.49 5.04
CA THR A 49 -14.42 6.78 3.80
C THR A 49 -13.55 5.56 4.04
N TRP A 50 -13.22 5.28 5.31
CA TRP A 50 -12.44 4.12 5.69
C TRP A 50 -13.30 3.09 6.41
N THR A 51 -12.93 1.83 6.30
CA THR A 51 -13.67 0.73 6.92
C THR A 51 -12.70 -0.32 7.45
N HIS A 52 -13.08 -0.92 8.58
CA HIS A 52 -12.47 -2.13 9.10
C HIS A 52 -13.53 -3.23 8.97
N ARG A 53 -13.24 -4.28 8.21
CA ARG A 53 -14.22 -5.31 7.87
C ARG A 53 -13.60 -6.68 7.77
N GLU A 54 -14.42 -7.70 7.85
CA GLU A 54 -14.00 -9.08 7.61
C GLU A 54 -14.19 -9.45 6.13
N VAL A 55 -13.20 -10.14 5.58
CA VAL A 55 -13.18 -10.67 4.21
C VAL A 55 -12.60 -12.07 4.27
N ASP A 56 -13.42 -13.08 3.93
CA ASP A 56 -13.03 -14.50 3.92
C ASP A 56 -12.42 -14.98 5.26
N GLY A 57 -12.95 -14.48 6.39
CA GLY A 57 -12.50 -14.85 7.73
C GLY A 57 -11.27 -14.07 8.23
N ASN A 58 -10.79 -13.10 7.47
CA ASN A 58 -9.65 -12.23 7.78
C ASN A 58 -10.10 -10.77 7.89
N LYS A 59 -9.58 -10.02 8.84
CA LYS A 59 -9.91 -8.60 9.00
C LYS A 59 -8.95 -7.73 8.21
N VAL A 60 -9.53 -6.76 7.51
CA VAL A 60 -8.80 -5.88 6.63
C VAL A 60 -9.14 -4.41 6.90
N PHE A 61 -8.22 -3.52 6.58
CA PHE A 61 -8.44 -2.08 6.59
C PHE A 61 -8.59 -1.57 5.17
N GLY A 62 -9.69 -0.85 4.86
CA GLY A 62 -9.98 -0.53 3.47
C GLY A 62 -10.66 0.81 3.25
N ILE A 63 -10.68 1.19 1.98
CA ILE A 63 -11.36 2.37 1.47
C ILE A 63 -12.70 1.93 0.86
N ASN A 64 -13.81 2.48 1.36
CA ASN A 64 -15.17 2.11 0.95
C ASN A 64 -15.83 3.11 -0.02
N SER A 65 -15.21 4.26 -0.28
CA SER A 65 -15.74 5.33 -1.10
C SER A 65 -14.70 5.89 -2.06
N ARG A 66 -15.10 6.26 -3.26
CA ARG A 66 -14.27 7.02 -4.20
C ARG A 66 -14.23 8.52 -3.90
N THR A 67 -15.27 9.03 -3.23
CA THR A 67 -15.34 10.43 -2.82
C THR A 67 -14.82 10.59 -1.41
N ASN A 68 -14.13 11.71 -1.16
CA ASN A 68 -13.53 12.05 0.11
C ASN A 68 -13.78 13.54 0.41
N GLY A 69 -14.13 13.86 1.64
CA GLY A 69 -14.32 15.23 2.11
C GLY A 69 -13.02 16.00 2.29
N TYR A 70 -11.90 15.32 2.40
CA TYR A 70 -10.59 15.94 2.52
C TYR A 70 -10.21 16.71 1.24
N LYS A 71 -9.74 17.94 1.41
CA LYS A 71 -9.27 18.81 0.33
C LYS A 71 -7.79 19.08 0.54
N PRO A 72 -6.88 18.36 -0.15
CA PRO A 72 -5.45 18.61 -0.01
C PRO A 72 -5.10 20.03 -0.48
N GLU A 73 -4.26 20.73 0.29
CA GLU A 73 -3.78 22.07 -0.05
C GLU A 73 -2.96 22.10 -1.35
N ALA A 74 -2.22 21.03 -1.61
CA ALA A 74 -1.54 20.77 -2.87
C ALA A 74 -2.14 19.53 -3.52
N ARG A 75 -2.40 19.56 -4.84
CA ARG A 75 -3.01 18.42 -5.55
C ARG A 75 -2.23 17.13 -5.29
N SER A 76 -2.85 16.21 -4.59
CA SER A 76 -2.30 14.94 -4.13
C SER A 76 -3.44 13.94 -3.88
N PRO A 77 -3.16 12.68 -3.52
CA PRO A 77 -4.20 11.71 -3.17
C PRO A 77 -5.12 12.19 -2.02
N HIS A 78 -6.35 11.69 -2.02
CA HIS A 78 -7.37 12.11 -1.07
C HIS A 78 -7.51 11.16 0.12
N HIS A 79 -7.36 9.84 -0.10
CA HIS A 79 -7.42 8.83 0.94
C HIS A 79 -6.00 8.57 1.44
N ILE A 80 -5.71 9.02 2.65
CA ILE A 80 -4.40 8.89 3.29
C ILE A 80 -4.62 8.30 4.68
N ALA A 81 -3.97 7.18 4.97
CA ALA A 81 -3.85 6.61 6.29
C ALA A 81 -2.36 6.61 6.68
N LEU A 82 -1.99 7.35 7.72
CA LEU A 82 -0.62 7.45 8.21
C LEU A 82 -0.46 6.68 9.51
N ILE A 83 0.64 5.93 9.65
CA ILE A 83 1.00 5.25 10.89
C ILE A 83 1.26 6.32 11.98
N LYS A 84 0.63 6.13 13.15
CA LYS A 84 0.80 7.02 14.30
C LYS A 84 2.12 6.76 15.03
N GLY A 85 2.83 7.82 15.40
CA GLY A 85 3.97 7.76 16.29
C GLY A 85 5.22 7.10 15.71
N VAL A 86 5.24 6.77 14.41
CA VAL A 86 6.41 6.19 13.73
C VAL A 86 6.87 7.10 12.61
N GLU A 87 8.15 7.45 12.65
CA GLU A 87 8.83 8.20 11.60
C GLU A 87 10.16 7.54 11.28
N VAL A 88 10.46 7.38 10.00
CA VAL A 88 11.70 6.76 9.51
C VAL A 88 12.28 7.56 8.34
N ALA A 89 13.61 7.45 8.17
CA ALA A 89 14.31 8.00 7.01
C ALA A 89 14.64 6.90 5.99
N ASP A 90 15.29 5.85 6.48
CA ASP A 90 15.59 4.63 5.73
C ASP A 90 14.57 3.56 6.11
N PHE A 91 14.02 2.85 5.14
CA PHE A 91 13.01 1.84 5.45
C PHE A 91 12.84 0.78 4.36
N VAL A 92 12.29 -0.34 4.77
CA VAL A 92 11.59 -1.32 3.94
C VAL A 92 10.16 -1.41 4.46
N LEU A 93 9.18 -1.15 3.61
CA LEU A 93 7.77 -1.34 3.87
C LEU A 93 7.26 -2.49 3.02
N THR A 94 6.51 -3.40 3.60
CA THR A 94 5.71 -4.39 2.85
C THR A 94 4.26 -4.35 3.31
N PHE A 95 3.34 -4.64 2.39
CA PHE A 95 1.93 -4.82 2.71
C PHE A 95 1.22 -5.55 1.58
N ARG A 96 0.05 -6.10 1.89
CA ARG A 96 -0.85 -6.67 0.89
C ARG A 96 -1.93 -5.66 0.55
N VAL A 97 -2.29 -5.61 -0.73
CA VAL A 97 -3.37 -4.75 -1.22
C VAL A 97 -4.23 -5.51 -2.21
N ARG A 98 -5.53 -5.25 -2.18
CA ARG A 98 -6.49 -5.74 -3.16
C ARG A 98 -7.38 -4.59 -3.59
N SER A 99 -7.52 -4.34 -4.89
CA SER A 99 -8.57 -3.48 -5.41
C SER A 99 -9.90 -4.23 -5.35
N ILE A 100 -10.93 -3.63 -4.73
CA ILE A 100 -12.22 -4.30 -4.51
C ILE A 100 -13.22 -4.08 -5.65
N LYS A 101 -12.81 -3.34 -6.67
CA LYS A 101 -13.58 -3.12 -7.88
C LYS A 101 -12.65 -2.96 -9.07
N ASP A 102 -12.91 -3.70 -10.13
CA ASP A 102 -12.21 -3.46 -11.39
C ASP A 102 -12.61 -2.10 -11.95
N THR A 103 -11.65 -1.17 -11.96
CA THR A 103 -11.75 0.17 -12.55
C THR A 103 -10.89 0.28 -13.80
N GLY A 104 -10.38 -0.86 -14.32
CA GLY A 104 -9.54 -0.96 -15.51
C GLY A 104 -8.25 -0.15 -15.36
N ALA A 105 -8.00 0.74 -16.30
CA ALA A 105 -6.80 1.59 -16.32
C ALA A 105 -6.69 2.54 -15.12
N HIS A 106 -7.76 2.77 -14.38
CA HIS A 106 -7.82 3.64 -13.20
C HIS A 106 -7.64 2.89 -11.88
N ARG A 107 -7.42 1.56 -11.91
CA ARG A 107 -7.12 0.77 -10.73
C ARG A 107 -5.82 1.28 -10.13
N ASP A 108 -5.84 1.71 -8.86
CA ASP A 108 -4.68 2.28 -8.18
C ASP A 108 -4.63 1.96 -6.68
N CYS A 109 -3.43 2.05 -6.11
CA CYS A 109 -3.24 2.37 -4.72
C CYS A 109 -2.06 3.35 -4.55
N CYS A 110 -1.98 3.99 -3.40
CA CYS A 110 -0.90 4.91 -3.06
C CYS A 110 -0.17 4.48 -1.80
N VAL A 111 1.14 4.72 -1.78
CA VAL A 111 1.99 4.59 -0.58
C VAL A 111 2.62 5.95 -0.31
N PHE A 112 2.47 6.45 0.91
CA PHE A 112 3.04 7.73 1.34
C PHE A 112 4.26 7.48 2.20
N PHE A 113 5.32 8.23 1.97
CA PHE A 113 6.55 8.06 2.75
C PHE A 113 7.35 9.35 2.90
N ASN A 114 8.20 9.36 3.93
CA ASN A 114 8.90 10.55 4.39
C ASN A 114 7.94 11.76 4.51
N HIS A 115 6.70 11.50 4.96
CA HIS A 115 5.63 12.48 5.07
C HIS A 115 5.89 13.37 6.28
N GLN A 116 6.23 14.62 6.03
CA GLN A 116 6.53 15.65 7.04
C GLN A 116 5.29 16.47 7.40
N ASP A 117 4.47 16.80 6.40
CA ASP A 117 3.20 17.52 6.54
C ASP A 117 2.36 17.38 5.25
N PRO A 118 1.11 17.91 5.20
CA PRO A 118 0.22 17.77 4.04
C PRO A 118 0.74 18.34 2.71
N LYS A 119 1.86 19.07 2.72
CA LYS A 119 2.47 19.66 1.52
C LYS A 119 3.89 19.18 1.24
N ARG A 120 4.46 18.32 2.09
CA ARG A 120 5.84 17.86 1.96
C ARG A 120 5.95 16.37 2.20
N PHE A 121 5.90 15.58 1.12
CA PHE A 121 6.01 14.12 1.15
C PHE A 121 6.31 13.54 -0.21
N TYR A 122 6.78 12.31 -0.23
CA TYR A 122 6.74 11.45 -1.40
C TYR A 122 5.52 10.55 -1.36
N TYR A 123 5.06 10.15 -2.53
CA TYR A 123 4.18 9.00 -2.64
C TYR A 123 4.41 8.27 -3.96
N VAL A 124 4.10 6.98 -3.98
CA VAL A 124 3.97 6.24 -5.23
C VAL A 124 2.50 6.08 -5.58
N HIS A 125 2.16 6.31 -6.84
CA HIS A 125 0.86 6.05 -7.40
C HIS A 125 0.95 4.76 -8.23
N LEU A 126 0.52 3.63 -7.66
CA LEU A 126 0.55 2.32 -8.31
C LEU A 126 -0.64 2.17 -9.26
N GLY A 127 -0.74 3.02 -10.25
CA GLY A 127 -1.82 2.98 -11.24
C GLY A 127 -1.60 1.89 -12.28
N ALA A 128 -2.67 1.19 -12.68
CA ALA A 128 -2.62 0.10 -13.64
C ALA A 128 -2.03 0.51 -15.00
N LYS A 129 -2.34 1.72 -15.46
CA LYS A 129 -1.79 2.30 -16.69
C LYS A 129 -0.91 3.50 -16.36
N PRO A 130 0.40 3.45 -16.65
CA PRO A 130 1.29 4.57 -16.40
C PRO A 130 1.03 5.74 -17.37
N ASP A 131 1.07 6.95 -16.81
CA ASP A 131 1.07 8.23 -17.51
C ASP A 131 1.74 9.30 -16.65
N SER A 132 1.70 10.57 -17.01
CA SER A 132 2.30 11.66 -16.23
C SER A 132 1.67 11.86 -14.84
N SER A 133 0.56 11.20 -14.54
CA SER A 133 -0.25 11.37 -13.33
C SER A 133 -0.43 10.07 -12.53
N SER A 134 -0.13 8.92 -13.12
CA SER A 134 -0.35 7.59 -12.55
C SER A 134 0.79 6.65 -12.95
N GLY A 135 1.00 5.56 -12.21
CA GLY A 135 2.13 4.66 -12.44
C GLY A 135 3.48 5.36 -12.23
N GLN A 136 3.57 6.24 -11.20
CA GLN A 136 4.71 7.13 -10.97
C GLN A 136 5.09 7.20 -9.50
N ILE A 137 6.38 7.42 -9.24
CA ILE A 137 6.85 7.96 -7.97
C ILE A 137 6.70 9.48 -8.05
N MET A 138 6.06 10.07 -7.07
CA MET A 138 5.66 11.47 -7.03
C MET A 138 6.28 12.21 -5.85
N ILE A 139 6.55 13.49 -6.02
CA ILE A 139 6.87 14.42 -4.94
C ILE A 139 5.78 15.50 -4.82
N VAL A 140 5.36 15.78 -3.60
CA VAL A 140 4.60 16.99 -3.22
C VAL A 140 5.52 17.83 -2.37
N ASN A 141 5.86 19.04 -2.84
CA ASN A 141 6.77 19.95 -2.16
C ASN A 141 6.27 21.39 -2.27
N ASN A 142 5.30 21.75 -1.43
CA ASN A 142 4.60 23.04 -1.42
C ASN A 142 3.98 23.42 -2.79
N ALA A 143 3.76 22.45 -3.64
CA ALA A 143 3.21 22.58 -4.99
C ALA A 143 2.39 21.34 -5.36
N PRO A 144 1.54 21.37 -6.40
CA PRO A 144 0.90 20.19 -6.94
C PRO A 144 1.91 19.08 -7.23
N ARG A 145 1.50 17.82 -7.03
CA ARG A 145 2.32 16.63 -7.27
C ARG A 145 3.08 16.71 -8.59
N LYS A 146 4.32 16.26 -8.58
CA LYS A 146 5.20 16.15 -9.75
C LYS A 146 5.75 14.75 -9.86
N ALA A 147 5.66 14.14 -11.05
CA ALA A 147 6.28 12.86 -11.34
C ALA A 147 7.80 12.97 -11.31
N MET A 148 8.45 12.01 -10.67
CA MET A 148 9.91 11.87 -10.62
C MET A 148 10.40 10.69 -11.47
N THR A 149 9.55 9.72 -11.73
CA THR A 149 9.84 8.55 -12.54
C THR A 149 8.81 8.45 -13.66
N ALA A 150 9.28 8.35 -14.88
CA ALA A 150 8.46 7.94 -16.01
C ALA A 150 8.54 6.40 -16.11
N ASN A 151 7.44 5.72 -15.81
CA ASN A 151 7.34 4.28 -15.95
C ASN A 151 6.35 3.95 -17.07
N GLU A 152 6.85 3.30 -18.12
CA GLU A 152 6.02 2.89 -19.25
C GLU A 152 5.47 1.47 -19.12
N ASN A 153 5.94 0.72 -18.11
CA ASN A 153 5.45 -0.62 -17.84
C ASN A 153 4.18 -0.56 -16.96
N PRO A 154 3.07 -1.14 -17.39
CA PRO A 154 1.86 -1.22 -16.57
C PRO A 154 2.13 -1.96 -15.26
N ILE A 155 1.46 -1.53 -14.18
CA ILE A 155 1.41 -2.31 -12.94
C ILE A 155 0.46 -3.49 -13.17
N PRO A 156 0.89 -4.75 -12.91
CA PRO A 156 0.13 -5.94 -13.28
C PRO A 156 -1.00 -6.25 -12.28
N TRP A 157 -1.94 -5.31 -12.13
CA TRP A 157 -3.13 -5.51 -11.30
C TRP A 157 -3.97 -6.69 -11.78
N GLY A 158 -4.34 -7.56 -10.86
CA GLY A 158 -5.34 -8.62 -11.00
C GLY A 158 -6.50 -8.42 -10.02
N ASP A 159 -7.33 -9.44 -9.86
CA ASP A 159 -8.51 -9.40 -8.95
C ASP A 159 -8.20 -9.93 -7.54
N GLY A 160 -7.00 -10.42 -7.31
CA GLY A 160 -6.54 -10.98 -6.04
C GLY A 160 -5.81 -9.98 -5.15
N TRP A 161 -5.19 -10.54 -4.13
CA TRP A 161 -4.25 -9.84 -3.28
C TRP A 161 -2.89 -9.72 -3.98
N HIS A 162 -2.31 -8.54 -3.92
CA HIS A 162 -0.98 -8.22 -4.40
C HIS A 162 -0.06 -7.88 -3.25
N LEU A 163 1.21 -8.22 -3.37
CA LEU A 163 2.26 -7.84 -2.44
C LEU A 163 2.98 -6.61 -2.97
N VAL A 164 3.08 -5.58 -2.14
CA VAL A 164 3.84 -4.36 -2.43
C VAL A 164 5.03 -4.27 -1.49
N LYS A 165 6.20 -3.89 -2.02
CA LYS A 165 7.38 -3.54 -1.24
C LYS A 165 7.92 -2.19 -1.69
N VAL A 166 8.25 -1.33 -0.72
CA VAL A 166 8.92 -0.04 -0.95
C VAL A 166 10.21 -0.02 -0.16
N VAL A 167 11.31 0.28 -0.85
CA VAL A 167 12.65 0.38 -0.24
C VAL A 167 13.18 1.80 -0.39
N ARG A 168 13.65 2.38 0.70
CA ARG A 168 14.22 3.72 0.76
C ARG A 168 15.60 3.70 1.43
N ASP A 169 16.60 4.24 0.74
CA ASP A 169 17.90 4.62 1.31
C ASP A 169 18.03 6.15 1.17
N SER A 170 17.85 6.87 2.26
CA SER A 170 17.85 8.34 2.27
C SER A 170 19.24 8.94 2.00
N LYS A 171 20.31 8.22 2.35
CA LYS A 171 21.69 8.62 2.10
C LYS A 171 22.02 8.61 0.61
N LYS A 172 21.71 7.50 -0.07
CA LYS A 172 21.87 7.38 -1.52
C LYS A 172 20.82 8.21 -2.25
N GLY A 173 19.63 8.33 -1.68
CA GLY A 173 18.46 8.96 -2.29
C GLY A 173 17.59 7.95 -3.03
N THR A 174 17.93 6.66 -3.04
CA THR A 174 17.22 5.65 -3.84
C THR A 174 15.84 5.37 -3.29
N ILE A 175 14.90 5.20 -4.19
CA ILE A 175 13.51 4.78 -3.95
C ILE A 175 13.22 3.66 -4.94
N GLU A 176 12.85 2.48 -4.44
CA GLU A 176 12.54 1.31 -5.27
C GLU A 176 11.19 0.75 -4.87
N ILE A 177 10.36 0.48 -5.87
CA ILE A 177 8.98 -0.01 -5.71
C ILE A 177 8.86 -1.37 -6.36
N PHE A 178 8.30 -2.33 -5.64
CA PHE A 178 8.09 -3.69 -6.11
C PHE A 178 6.59 -4.02 -6.02
N PHE A 179 6.11 -4.81 -6.97
CA PHE A 179 4.72 -5.25 -7.02
C PHE A 179 4.70 -6.72 -7.47
N ASP A 180 4.33 -7.63 -6.58
CA ASP A 180 4.34 -9.09 -6.70
C ASP A 180 5.73 -9.73 -6.93
N ASP A 181 6.53 -9.19 -7.83
CA ASP A 181 7.94 -9.57 -7.99
C ASP A 181 8.79 -8.80 -6.97
N MET A 182 9.29 -9.49 -5.95
CA MET A 182 10.07 -8.89 -4.87
C MET A 182 11.57 -8.75 -5.19
N GLU A 183 12.02 -9.18 -6.37
CA GLU A 183 13.42 -9.10 -6.82
C GLU A 183 13.63 -7.95 -7.82
N LYS A 184 12.63 -7.73 -8.69
CA LYS A 184 12.72 -6.71 -9.74
C LYS A 184 11.78 -5.54 -9.45
N PRO A 185 12.30 -4.31 -9.23
CA PRO A 185 11.45 -3.16 -9.02
C PRO A 185 10.67 -2.79 -10.29
N VAL A 186 9.39 -2.47 -10.13
CA VAL A 186 8.53 -1.95 -11.20
C VAL A 186 8.78 -0.47 -11.46
N MET A 187 9.26 0.26 -10.45
CA MET A 187 9.65 1.67 -10.52
C MET A 187 10.86 1.93 -9.64
N SER A 188 11.71 2.86 -10.06
CA SER A 188 12.79 3.40 -9.24
C SER A 188 13.09 4.85 -9.58
N THR A 189 13.64 5.59 -8.63
CA THR A 189 14.16 6.95 -8.83
C THR A 189 15.17 7.29 -7.74
N GLU A 190 15.80 8.45 -7.88
CA GLU A 190 16.67 9.02 -6.85
C GLU A 190 16.25 10.45 -6.52
N ASP A 191 16.05 10.72 -5.24
CA ASP A 191 15.79 12.06 -4.72
C ASP A 191 16.19 12.16 -3.24
N LYS A 192 16.68 13.31 -2.78
CA LYS A 192 17.14 13.56 -1.40
C LYS A 192 16.40 14.71 -0.73
N THR A 193 15.29 15.17 -1.29
CA THR A 193 14.56 16.34 -0.79
C THR A 193 14.02 16.10 0.63
N PHE A 194 13.44 14.92 0.89
CA PHE A 194 12.90 14.61 2.20
C PHE A 194 13.66 13.47 2.87
N GLY A 195 13.96 13.68 4.15
CA GLY A 195 14.55 12.70 5.03
C GLY A 195 13.49 11.99 5.87
N LYS A 196 13.63 12.07 7.22
CA LYS A 196 12.72 11.39 8.16
C LYS A 196 11.29 11.92 8.05
N GLY A 197 10.32 11.02 8.13
CA GLY A 197 8.91 11.34 8.13
C GLY A 197 8.03 10.11 8.32
N ARG A 198 6.72 10.32 8.33
CA ARG A 198 5.71 9.27 8.53
C ARG A 198 5.55 8.42 7.27
N ILE A 199 5.01 7.23 7.46
CA ILE A 199 4.67 6.27 6.41
C ILE A 199 3.16 6.08 6.39
N GLY A 200 2.60 5.82 5.20
CA GLY A 200 1.18 5.57 5.06
C GLY A 200 0.79 4.82 3.79
N ILE A 201 -0.46 4.43 3.75
CA ILE A 201 -1.13 3.75 2.63
C ILE A 201 -2.40 4.50 2.24
N GLY A 202 -2.90 4.26 1.05
CA GLY A 202 -4.15 4.87 0.61
C GLY A 202 -4.40 4.76 -0.89
N SER A 203 -5.12 5.74 -1.45
CA SER A 203 -5.47 5.79 -2.87
C SER A 203 -5.77 7.23 -3.30
N PHE A 204 -5.75 7.49 -4.58
CA PHE A 204 -6.24 8.75 -5.10
C PHE A 204 -7.77 8.76 -5.03
N ASP A 205 -8.42 7.83 -5.70
CA ASP A 205 -9.88 7.71 -5.72
C ASP A 205 -10.37 6.26 -5.93
N ASP A 206 -9.50 5.26 -5.83
CA ASP A 206 -9.91 3.86 -5.93
C ASP A 206 -10.20 3.25 -4.55
N ARG A 207 -10.89 2.10 -4.55
CA ARG A 207 -11.28 1.39 -3.34
C ARG A 207 -10.42 0.15 -3.18
N ASN A 208 -9.71 0.09 -2.07
CA ASN A 208 -8.77 -0.98 -1.77
C ASN A 208 -9.01 -1.57 -0.39
N ASP A 209 -8.64 -2.83 -0.23
CA ASP A 209 -8.37 -3.45 1.06
C ASP A 209 -6.86 -3.56 1.25
N PHE A 210 -6.41 -3.32 2.47
CA PHE A 210 -5.02 -3.42 2.90
C PHE A 210 -4.90 -4.41 4.04
N ASP A 211 -3.78 -5.13 4.09
CA ASP A 211 -3.48 -6.13 5.08
C ASP A 211 -1.97 -6.37 5.23
N ASP A 212 -1.57 -7.08 6.29
CA ASP A 212 -0.19 -7.54 6.53
C ASP A 212 0.86 -6.42 6.39
N VAL A 213 0.60 -5.24 6.95
CA VAL A 213 1.55 -4.12 6.89
C VAL A 213 2.73 -4.38 7.83
N LYS A 214 3.95 -4.34 7.31
CA LYS A 214 5.19 -4.42 8.09
C LYS A 214 6.16 -3.33 7.65
N LEU A 215 6.76 -2.64 8.62
CA LEU A 215 7.72 -1.57 8.40
C LEU A 215 8.99 -1.83 9.19
N TRP A 216 10.07 -2.01 8.48
CA TRP A 216 11.43 -1.99 9.03
C TRP A 216 12.04 -0.63 8.74
N GLY A 217 12.67 0.02 9.74
CA GLY A 217 13.18 1.36 9.50
C GLY A 217 13.96 1.98 10.67
N ARG A 218 14.56 3.14 10.39
CA ARG A 218 15.30 3.96 11.35
C ARG A 218 15.25 5.45 11.02
#